data_92795b842e4d3cb9eab7997ec90dc514
#
_entry.id   92795b842e4d3cb9eab7997ec90dc514
#
_cell.length_a   1.000
_cell.length_b   1.000
_cell.length_c   1.000
_cell.angle_alpha   90.00
_cell.angle_beta   90.00
_cell.angle_gamma   90.00
#
_symmetry.space_group_name_H-M   'P 1'
#
loop_
_entity.id
_entity.type
_entity.pdbx_description
1 polymer ?
#
loop_
_entity_poly.entity_id
_entity_poly.type
_entity_poly.pdbx_seq_one_letter_code
_entity_poly.pdbx_strand_id
1 'polypeptide(L)'
;MKKRIICICMAALLSLSFLAGCGAEGNTDTEQDAAAQTVTVRLSEVTHSVFYAPQYVAMSQGFFADEGLDIDLSNGGGADKVMTAVVSGGADIGLAGPESCIYIHGQGKDDLPVIFAQLTKRDGSFLVGRTDEDFDWSNLKGKTIIGGRKGGVPEMTLEYVMRHNGVEPQGDAVVDTSVQFNMMAGAFTGGQGDYVTLFEPTATEVERAGHGYILCSIGEESGEIPYTAYFAARSYMDAHPEVIQGFANAIARAQQWIVEHTDREVAQAIIDQFPDTDLDTLEAVTARHRQIDAWNAAPMMARSALERLETVMTEAGELTKAQWVDFDALVDNSFAEKAMESMK
;
A
#
# COMPACT_ATOMS: atom_id res chain seq x y z
N MET A 1 -26.39 9.41 -59.92
CA MET A 1 -27.48 10.41 -60.08
C MET A 1 -27.42 11.30 -58.84
N LYS A 2 -26.79 12.48 -58.93
CA LYS A 2 -27.39 13.82 -59.07
C LYS A 2 -28.38 14.09 -57.92
N LYS A 3 -28.20 15.09 -57.01
CA LYS A 3 -27.98 16.56 -57.09
C LYS A 3 -27.56 17.04 -55.70
N ARG A 4 -26.56 17.81 -55.34
CA ARG A 4 -26.24 19.24 -55.53
C ARG A 4 -27.44 20.18 -55.28
N ILE A 5 -27.24 21.16 -54.36
CA ILE A 5 -27.67 22.60 -54.39
C ILE A 5 -27.35 23.09 -52.96
N ILE A 6 -26.36 23.91 -52.65
CA ILE A 6 -25.94 25.29 -53.01
C ILE A 6 -26.83 26.38 -52.36
N CYS A 7 -26.14 27.28 -51.65
CA CYS A 7 -26.31 28.73 -51.49
C CYS A 7 -27.22 29.21 -50.36
N ILE A 8 -27.02 30.35 -49.72
CA ILE A 8 -26.22 31.57 -49.95
C ILE A 8 -26.20 32.42 -48.71
N CYS A 9 -25.11 33.12 -48.49
CA CYS A 9 -24.79 34.27 -47.66
C CYS A 9 -25.91 35.28 -47.41
N MET A 10 -25.89 35.93 -46.24
CA MET A 10 -26.06 37.41 -46.27
C MET A 10 -25.39 38.01 -44.99
N ALA A 11 -24.52 38.94 -45.29
CA ALA A 11 -23.86 39.87 -44.36
C ALA A 11 -24.68 41.17 -44.31
N ALA A 12 -24.52 41.94 -43.27
CA ALA A 12 -24.50 43.39 -43.16
C ALA A 12 -25.07 43.84 -41.78
N LEU A 13 -24.52 44.65 -41.05
CA LEU A 13 -23.85 45.93 -41.02
C LEU A 13 -24.18 46.65 -39.72
N LEU A 14 -23.15 47.06 -39.03
CA LEU A 14 -22.92 48.32 -38.29
C LEU A 14 -24.06 49.07 -37.63
N SER A 15 -23.88 49.37 -36.33
CA SER A 15 -23.99 50.73 -35.81
C SER A 15 -23.14 50.95 -34.57
N LEU A 16 -22.18 51.84 -34.69
CA LEU A 16 -21.43 52.51 -33.62
C LEU A 16 -22.39 53.37 -32.80
N SER A 17 -22.24 53.34 -31.47
CA SER A 17 -22.63 54.45 -30.60
C SER A 17 -21.60 54.62 -29.51
N PHE A 18 -20.74 55.59 -29.65
CA PHE A 18 -19.91 56.17 -28.60
C PHE A 18 -20.80 56.97 -27.65
N LEU A 19 -20.70 56.73 -26.37
CA LEU A 19 -20.97 57.73 -25.35
C LEU A 19 -19.96 57.55 -24.21
N ALA A 20 -19.12 58.57 -24.06
CA ALA A 20 -18.18 58.73 -22.98
C ALA A 20 -18.93 59.06 -21.70
N GLY A 21 -18.50 58.42 -20.60
CA GLY A 21 -18.88 58.76 -19.21
C GLY A 21 -17.70 58.47 -18.32
N CYS A 22 -16.98 59.55 -17.96
CA CYS A 22 -15.98 59.52 -16.87
C CYS A 22 -16.65 59.33 -15.53
N GLY A 23 -16.03 58.51 -14.63
CA GLY A 23 -16.26 58.68 -13.20
C GLY A 23 -15.93 57.42 -12.36
N ALA A 24 -14.92 57.63 -11.53
CA ALA A 24 -14.62 56.87 -10.28
C ALA A 24 -13.80 55.59 -10.41
N GLU A 25 -12.54 55.77 -10.05
CA GLU A 25 -11.63 54.74 -9.55
C GLU A 25 -12.27 53.96 -8.41
N GLY A 26 -12.50 52.69 -8.62
CA GLY A 26 -12.75 51.71 -7.62
C GLY A 26 -11.87 50.51 -7.95
N ASN A 27 -10.69 50.50 -7.30
CA ASN A 27 -9.79 49.35 -7.31
C ASN A 27 -10.52 48.24 -6.57
N THR A 28 -11.23 47.38 -7.26
CA THR A 28 -11.59 46.06 -6.77
C THR A 28 -10.52 45.13 -7.29
N ASP A 29 -9.49 44.93 -6.50
CA ASP A 29 -8.67 43.74 -6.58
C ASP A 29 -9.60 42.54 -6.42
N THR A 30 -10.04 42.01 -7.52
CA THR A 30 -10.60 40.68 -7.59
C THR A 30 -9.39 39.78 -7.41
N GLU A 31 -9.08 39.44 -6.16
CA GLU A 31 -8.37 38.20 -5.88
C GLU A 31 -9.19 37.11 -6.57
N GLN A 32 -8.76 36.75 -7.78
CA GLN A 32 -9.11 35.47 -8.34
C GLN A 32 -8.47 34.45 -7.39
N ASP A 33 -9.33 33.91 -6.51
CA ASP A 33 -9.08 32.63 -5.86
C ASP A 33 -8.78 31.65 -6.99
N ALA A 34 -7.50 31.48 -7.31
CA ALA A 34 -7.05 30.39 -8.13
C ALA A 34 -7.34 29.14 -7.28
N ALA A 35 -8.49 28.53 -7.50
CA ALA A 35 -8.78 27.23 -6.92
C ALA A 35 -7.56 26.35 -7.21
N ALA A 36 -6.84 25.96 -6.16
CA ALA A 36 -5.65 25.15 -6.27
C ALA A 36 -6.05 23.93 -7.10
N GLN A 37 -5.38 23.73 -8.23
CA GLN A 37 -5.75 22.69 -9.18
C GLN A 37 -5.44 21.34 -8.53
N THR A 38 -6.46 20.58 -8.19
CA THR A 38 -6.31 19.24 -7.62
C THR A 38 -5.58 18.32 -8.58
N VAL A 39 -4.55 17.63 -8.12
CA VAL A 39 -3.77 16.69 -8.92
C VAL A 39 -4.28 15.27 -8.64
N THR A 40 -4.72 14.57 -9.69
CA THR A 40 -5.05 13.15 -9.57
C THR A 40 -3.79 12.31 -9.51
N VAL A 41 -3.66 11.47 -8.49
CA VAL A 41 -2.54 10.55 -8.26
C VAL A 41 -3.04 9.12 -8.41
N ARG A 42 -2.52 8.39 -9.40
CA ARG A 42 -2.84 6.98 -9.62
C ARG A 42 -2.03 6.13 -8.66
N LEU A 43 -2.69 5.62 -7.62
CA LEU A 43 -2.09 4.76 -6.59
C LEU A 43 -2.48 3.30 -6.84
N SER A 44 -1.48 2.42 -6.93
CA SER A 44 -1.70 0.97 -7.02
C SER A 44 -1.26 0.28 -5.73
N GLU A 45 -2.18 -0.43 -5.08
CA GLU A 45 -1.91 -1.23 -3.88
C GLU A 45 -1.88 -2.73 -4.18
N VAL A 46 -1.17 -3.53 -3.37
CA VAL A 46 -1.04 -4.99 -3.56
C VAL A 46 -2.38 -5.70 -3.42
N THR A 47 -3.15 -5.33 -2.41
CA THR A 47 -4.45 -5.91 -2.05
C THR A 47 -5.26 -4.88 -1.29
N HIS A 48 -6.58 -5.06 -1.23
CA HIS A 48 -7.44 -4.22 -0.40
C HIS A 48 -7.54 -4.85 0.99
N SER A 49 -6.93 -4.22 2.00
CA SER A 49 -6.81 -4.81 3.34
C SER A 49 -6.80 -3.75 4.44
N VAL A 50 -7.45 -4.05 5.56
CA VAL A 50 -7.38 -3.23 6.79
C VAL A 50 -5.94 -3.02 7.27
N PHE A 51 -5.02 -3.86 6.83
CA PHE A 51 -3.59 -3.69 7.04
C PHE A 51 -3.05 -2.34 6.52
N TYR A 52 -3.75 -1.73 5.54
CA TYR A 52 -3.43 -0.40 5.01
C TYR A 52 -4.31 0.71 5.60
N ALA A 53 -4.87 0.50 6.79
CA ALA A 53 -5.76 1.48 7.44
C ALA A 53 -5.24 2.92 7.42
N PRO A 54 -3.94 3.24 7.64
CA PRO A 54 -3.48 4.63 7.55
C PRO A 54 -3.73 5.26 6.18
N GLN A 55 -3.61 4.51 5.08
CA GLN A 55 -3.93 4.99 3.73
C GLN A 55 -5.41 5.38 3.61
N TYR A 56 -6.30 4.51 4.08
CA TYR A 56 -7.74 4.74 3.98
C TYR A 56 -8.21 5.85 4.93
N VAL A 57 -7.57 6.00 6.09
CA VAL A 57 -7.76 7.15 6.98
C VAL A 57 -7.34 8.44 6.27
N ALA A 58 -6.19 8.46 5.58
CA ALA A 58 -5.76 9.65 4.82
C ALA A 58 -6.79 10.05 3.75
N MET A 59 -7.43 9.07 3.10
CA MET A 59 -8.49 9.29 2.12
C MET A 59 -9.77 9.81 2.79
N SER A 60 -10.26 9.11 3.81
CA SER A 60 -11.56 9.42 4.44
C SER A 60 -11.55 10.69 5.30
N GLN A 61 -10.42 11.02 5.93
CA GLN A 61 -10.25 12.25 6.70
C GLN A 61 -9.85 13.46 5.84
N GLY A 62 -9.74 13.28 4.52
CA GLY A 62 -9.44 14.34 3.58
C GLY A 62 -7.99 14.82 3.61
N PHE A 63 -7.05 14.08 4.21
CA PHE A 63 -5.66 14.52 4.33
C PHE A 63 -4.98 14.64 2.97
N PHE A 64 -5.31 13.80 2.00
CA PHE A 64 -4.84 13.97 0.63
C PHE A 64 -5.47 15.20 -0.04
N ALA A 65 -6.75 15.45 0.17
CA ALA A 65 -7.43 16.61 -0.39
C ALA A 65 -6.87 17.93 0.16
N ASP A 66 -6.49 17.97 1.43
CA ASP A 66 -5.83 19.12 2.06
C ASP A 66 -4.47 19.46 1.39
N GLU A 67 -3.80 18.46 0.84
CA GLU A 67 -2.55 18.59 0.08
C GLU A 67 -2.81 18.81 -1.44
N GLY A 68 -4.07 19.00 -1.84
CA GLY A 68 -4.45 19.18 -3.24
C GLY A 68 -4.37 17.91 -4.09
N LEU A 69 -4.43 16.74 -3.47
CA LEU A 69 -4.34 15.44 -4.14
C LEU A 69 -5.70 14.72 -4.16
N ASP A 70 -6.02 14.13 -5.31
CA ASP A 70 -7.14 13.23 -5.51
C ASP A 70 -6.61 11.83 -5.84
N ILE A 71 -6.92 10.83 -5.02
CA ILE A 71 -6.34 9.50 -5.14
C ILE A 71 -7.22 8.59 -5.99
N ASP A 72 -6.71 8.21 -7.16
CA ASP A 72 -7.27 7.16 -8.01
C ASP A 72 -6.64 5.80 -7.61
N LEU A 73 -7.33 5.11 -6.67
CA LEU A 73 -6.84 3.87 -6.08
C LEU A 73 -7.20 2.65 -6.92
N SER A 74 -6.20 1.82 -7.20
CA SER A 74 -6.36 0.55 -7.91
C SER A 74 -5.73 -0.63 -7.14
N ASN A 75 -6.37 -1.81 -7.21
CA ASN A 75 -5.84 -3.05 -6.63
C ASN A 75 -5.06 -3.83 -7.69
N GLY A 76 -3.75 -3.97 -7.49
CA GLY A 76 -2.86 -4.71 -8.39
C GLY A 76 -2.98 -6.23 -8.26
N GLY A 77 -3.35 -6.73 -7.10
CA GLY A 77 -3.44 -8.17 -6.82
C GLY A 77 -2.08 -8.88 -6.74
N GLY A 78 -1.02 -8.16 -6.36
CA GLY A 78 0.33 -8.68 -6.15
C GLY A 78 1.40 -7.61 -6.33
N ALA A 79 2.50 -7.70 -5.56
CA ALA A 79 3.59 -6.72 -5.57
C ALA A 79 4.27 -6.59 -6.95
N ASP A 80 4.41 -7.71 -7.68
CA ASP A 80 4.92 -7.76 -9.05
C ASP A 80 4.08 -6.96 -10.05
N LYS A 81 2.75 -6.98 -9.87
CA LYS A 81 1.83 -6.22 -10.71
C LYS A 81 1.82 -4.74 -10.38
N VAL A 82 1.88 -4.40 -9.07
CA VAL A 82 2.04 -3.01 -8.61
C VAL A 82 3.33 -2.42 -9.18
N MET A 83 4.45 -3.13 -9.03
CA MET A 83 5.74 -2.70 -9.57
C MET A 83 5.67 -2.54 -11.10
N THR A 84 5.03 -3.48 -11.80
CA THR A 84 4.84 -3.38 -13.26
C THR A 84 4.03 -2.14 -13.62
N ALA A 85 2.97 -1.80 -12.87
CA ALA A 85 2.17 -0.61 -13.12
C ALA A 85 3.00 0.67 -12.97
N VAL A 86 3.83 0.77 -11.92
CA VAL A 86 4.71 1.94 -11.71
C VAL A 86 5.77 2.06 -12.81
N VAL A 87 6.50 0.98 -13.10
CA VAL A 87 7.62 1.02 -14.08
C VAL A 87 7.13 1.26 -15.51
N SER A 88 5.86 0.91 -15.81
CA SER A 88 5.23 1.15 -17.12
C SER A 88 4.51 2.50 -17.23
N GLY A 89 4.44 3.28 -16.13
CA GLY A 89 3.67 4.53 -16.06
C GLY A 89 2.15 4.31 -16.00
N GLY A 90 1.69 3.10 -15.66
CA GLY A 90 0.29 2.78 -15.41
C GLY A 90 -0.21 3.28 -14.04
N ALA A 91 0.71 3.42 -13.07
CA ALA A 91 0.49 4.06 -11.79
C ALA A 91 1.60 5.08 -11.52
N ASP A 92 1.30 6.12 -10.74
CA ASP A 92 2.26 7.15 -10.34
C ASP A 92 3.00 6.73 -9.07
N ILE A 93 2.25 6.14 -8.13
CA ILE A 93 2.75 5.63 -6.85
C ILE A 93 2.31 4.17 -6.69
N GLY A 94 3.22 3.34 -6.19
CA GLY A 94 2.93 1.97 -5.77
C GLY A 94 3.00 1.80 -4.26
N LEU A 95 2.09 0.99 -3.70
CA LEU A 95 2.17 0.49 -2.33
C LEU A 95 2.41 -1.03 -2.39
N ALA A 96 3.61 -1.45 -2.05
CA ALA A 96 3.98 -2.86 -2.02
C ALA A 96 5.16 -3.13 -1.07
N GLY A 97 5.58 -4.38 -0.99
CA GLY A 97 6.79 -4.74 -0.27
C GLY A 97 8.05 -4.16 -0.91
N PRO A 98 8.98 -3.63 -0.10
CA PRO A 98 10.25 -3.06 -0.58
C PRO A 98 11.12 -4.04 -1.38
N GLU A 99 10.92 -5.36 -1.22
CA GLU A 99 11.61 -6.39 -2.02
C GLU A 99 11.42 -6.18 -3.51
N SER A 100 10.25 -5.67 -3.91
CA SER A 100 9.96 -5.39 -5.32
C SER A 100 10.87 -4.31 -5.89
N CYS A 101 11.22 -3.29 -5.09
CA CYS A 101 12.20 -2.28 -5.46
C CYS A 101 13.62 -2.87 -5.52
N ILE A 102 14.00 -3.71 -4.54
CA ILE A 102 15.31 -4.39 -4.51
C ILE A 102 15.50 -5.23 -5.77
N TYR A 103 14.49 -6.00 -6.19
CA TYR A 103 14.57 -6.80 -7.41
C TYR A 103 14.79 -5.96 -8.68
N ILE A 104 14.12 -4.79 -8.77
CA ILE A 104 14.29 -3.90 -9.93
C ILE A 104 15.66 -3.24 -9.95
N HIS A 105 16.19 -2.85 -8.78
CA HIS A 105 17.55 -2.32 -8.68
C HIS A 105 18.58 -3.33 -9.20
N GLY A 106 18.39 -4.63 -8.92
CA GLY A 106 19.24 -5.70 -9.43
C GLY A 106 19.19 -5.91 -10.94
N GLN A 107 18.20 -5.34 -11.66
CA GLN A 107 18.04 -5.49 -13.10
C GLN A 107 18.80 -4.44 -13.94
N GLY A 108 19.44 -3.43 -13.30
CA GLY A 108 20.24 -2.41 -13.99
C GLY A 108 19.45 -1.52 -14.94
N LYS A 109 18.20 -1.17 -14.59
CA LYS A 109 17.38 -0.20 -15.33
C LYS A 109 17.84 1.23 -15.06
N ASP A 110 17.56 2.14 -15.98
CA ASP A 110 17.96 3.55 -15.86
C ASP A 110 17.04 4.33 -14.91
N ASP A 111 15.72 4.07 -14.93
CA ASP A 111 14.74 4.72 -14.07
C ASP A 111 14.28 3.75 -12.97
N LEU A 112 14.88 3.91 -11.80
CA LEU A 112 14.69 3.00 -10.68
C LEU A 112 13.57 3.48 -9.76
N PRO A 113 12.76 2.58 -9.21
CA PRO A 113 11.81 2.94 -8.16
C PRO A 113 12.56 3.32 -6.87
N VAL A 114 12.08 4.37 -6.20
CA VAL A 114 12.61 4.85 -4.94
C VAL A 114 11.49 4.90 -3.91
N ILE A 115 11.77 4.38 -2.73
CA ILE A 115 10.87 4.38 -1.59
C ILE A 115 10.96 5.73 -0.91
N PHE A 116 9.80 6.38 -0.66
CA PHE A 116 9.76 7.69 -0.02
C PHE A 116 8.92 7.74 1.26
N ALA A 117 8.12 6.68 1.54
CA ALA A 117 7.34 6.59 2.77
C ALA A 117 7.06 5.12 3.13
N GLN A 118 7.18 4.76 4.40
CA GLN A 118 6.85 3.43 4.92
C GLN A 118 5.49 3.45 5.61
N LEU A 119 4.63 2.46 5.31
CA LEU A 119 3.31 2.36 5.91
C LEU A 119 3.28 1.35 7.07
N THR A 120 3.75 0.13 6.85
CA THR A 120 3.71 -0.96 7.82
C THR A 120 5.12 -1.46 8.13
N LYS A 121 5.33 -1.91 9.38
CA LYS A 121 6.65 -2.28 9.90
C LYS A 121 6.74 -3.73 10.39
N ARG A 122 5.66 -4.52 10.22
CA ARG A 122 5.59 -5.94 10.52
C ARG A 122 4.76 -6.66 9.51
N ASP A 123 4.88 -7.97 9.42
CA ASP A 123 3.99 -8.80 8.64
C ASP A 123 2.56 -8.69 9.18
N GLY A 124 1.60 -8.43 8.31
CA GLY A 124 0.18 -8.31 8.67
C GLY A 124 -0.62 -9.60 8.49
N SER A 125 0.06 -10.71 8.19
CA SER A 125 -0.62 -12.00 8.00
C SER A 125 -0.70 -12.81 9.28
N PHE A 126 -1.68 -13.70 9.27
CA PHE A 126 -1.95 -14.65 10.36
C PHE A 126 -1.91 -16.06 9.81
N LEU A 127 -1.33 -16.97 10.58
CA LEU A 127 -1.42 -18.40 10.30
C LEU A 127 -2.81 -18.89 10.68
N VAL A 128 -3.51 -19.46 9.73
CA VAL A 128 -4.83 -20.06 9.93
C VAL A 128 -4.73 -21.57 9.74
N GLY A 129 -5.15 -22.33 10.75
CA GLY A 129 -5.20 -23.78 10.74
C GLY A 129 -6.61 -24.33 10.63
N ARG A 130 -6.75 -25.61 10.35
CA ARG A 130 -8.07 -26.29 10.22
C ARG A 130 -8.71 -26.62 11.56
N THR A 131 -7.96 -26.68 12.62
CA THR A 131 -8.40 -27.03 13.96
C THR A 131 -8.01 -25.95 14.96
N ASP A 132 -8.85 -25.77 15.97
CA ASP A 132 -8.51 -24.96 17.16
C ASP A 132 -7.52 -25.79 18.00
N GLU A 133 -6.25 -25.38 17.98
CA GLU A 133 -5.16 -26.09 18.64
C GLU A 133 -4.29 -25.12 19.45
N ASP A 134 -3.68 -25.63 20.51
CA ASP A 134 -2.58 -24.94 21.20
C ASP A 134 -1.35 -25.01 20.30
N PHE A 135 -1.21 -23.97 19.45
CA PHE A 135 -0.28 -23.98 18.35
C PHE A 135 1.17 -23.83 18.84
N ASP A 136 2.01 -24.73 18.35
CA ASP A 136 3.45 -24.65 18.40
C ASP A 136 4.03 -24.84 16.99
N TRP A 137 5.10 -24.14 16.65
CA TRP A 137 5.68 -24.19 15.29
C TRP A 137 6.04 -25.60 14.86
N SER A 138 6.36 -26.51 15.80
CA SER A 138 6.59 -27.93 15.50
C SER A 138 5.36 -28.65 14.94
N ASN A 139 4.14 -28.12 15.12
CA ASN A 139 2.90 -28.66 14.54
C ASN A 139 2.91 -28.62 13.01
N LEU A 140 3.73 -27.74 12.42
CA LEU A 140 3.87 -27.66 10.96
C LEU A 140 4.65 -28.82 10.34
N LYS A 141 5.37 -29.63 11.13
CA LYS A 141 6.17 -30.75 10.59
C LYS A 141 5.29 -31.79 9.90
N GLY A 142 5.64 -32.11 8.66
CA GLY A 142 4.88 -33.01 7.79
C GLY A 142 3.61 -32.40 7.19
N LYS A 143 3.41 -31.10 7.34
CA LYS A 143 2.20 -30.37 6.89
C LYS A 143 2.48 -29.55 5.65
N THR A 144 1.39 -29.13 4.99
CA THR A 144 1.39 -28.22 3.85
C THR A 144 0.79 -26.88 4.25
N ILE A 145 1.54 -25.80 4.06
CA ILE A 145 1.13 -24.43 4.33
C ILE A 145 0.97 -23.70 2.98
N ILE A 146 -0.19 -23.11 2.71
CA ILE A 146 -0.36 -22.22 1.57
C ILE A 146 0.27 -20.88 1.97
N GLY A 147 1.48 -20.59 1.43
CA GLY A 147 2.34 -19.48 1.87
C GLY A 147 2.36 -18.27 0.94
N GLY A 148 1.66 -18.34 -0.20
CA GLY A 148 1.64 -17.27 -1.19
C GLY A 148 2.74 -17.38 -2.24
N ARG A 149 2.98 -16.30 -2.99
CA ARG A 149 3.89 -16.30 -4.14
C ARG A 149 5.35 -16.36 -3.69
N LYS A 150 6.13 -17.27 -4.29
CA LYS A 150 7.57 -17.38 -4.03
C LYS A 150 8.29 -16.05 -4.28
N GLY A 151 9.19 -15.70 -3.38
CA GLY A 151 9.96 -14.46 -3.41
C GLY A 151 9.15 -13.20 -3.10
N GLY A 152 7.93 -13.33 -2.59
CA GLY A 152 7.17 -12.24 -1.98
C GLY A 152 7.46 -12.12 -0.49
N VAL A 153 7.41 -10.91 0.07
CA VAL A 153 7.66 -10.70 1.51
C VAL A 153 6.83 -11.64 2.39
N PRO A 154 5.52 -11.88 2.13
CA PRO A 154 4.73 -12.79 2.96
C PRO A 154 5.32 -14.20 3.04
N GLU A 155 5.67 -14.78 1.90
CA GLU A 155 6.22 -16.14 1.84
C GLU A 155 7.61 -16.20 2.48
N MET A 156 8.50 -15.26 2.14
CA MET A 156 9.84 -15.23 2.69
C MET A 156 9.84 -14.99 4.21
N THR A 157 8.91 -14.17 4.71
CA THR A 157 8.75 -13.93 6.16
C THR A 157 8.25 -15.19 6.88
N LEU A 158 7.25 -15.90 6.30
CA LEU A 158 6.79 -17.17 6.83
C LEU A 158 7.95 -18.17 6.92
N GLU A 159 8.72 -18.35 5.85
CA GLU A 159 9.87 -19.25 5.84
C GLU A 159 10.96 -18.85 6.87
N TYR A 160 11.23 -17.55 7.00
CA TYR A 160 12.13 -17.00 7.99
C TYR A 160 11.68 -17.37 9.42
N VAL A 161 10.41 -17.13 9.74
CA VAL A 161 9.84 -17.47 11.05
C VAL A 161 9.87 -18.98 11.31
N MET A 162 9.52 -19.80 10.30
CA MET A 162 9.60 -21.27 10.42
C MET A 162 11.02 -21.73 10.78
N ARG A 163 12.06 -21.25 10.06
CA ARG A 163 13.46 -21.60 10.33
C ARG A 163 13.88 -21.20 11.74
N HIS A 164 13.52 -20.00 12.20
CA HIS A 164 13.86 -19.50 13.53
C HIS A 164 13.16 -20.27 14.65
N ASN A 165 12.06 -20.98 14.32
CA ASN A 165 11.34 -21.87 15.23
C ASN A 165 11.65 -23.36 14.98
N GLY A 166 12.74 -23.68 14.26
CA GLY A 166 13.24 -25.05 14.10
C GLY A 166 12.42 -25.93 13.16
N VAL A 167 11.73 -25.32 12.21
CA VAL A 167 10.98 -25.98 11.13
C VAL A 167 11.59 -25.56 9.79
N GLU A 168 12.26 -26.49 9.11
CA GLU A 168 12.89 -26.19 7.82
C GLU A 168 11.85 -26.20 6.70
N PRO A 169 11.62 -25.05 6.01
CA PRO A 169 10.73 -25.00 4.84
C PRO A 169 11.24 -25.94 3.75
N GLN A 170 10.30 -26.62 3.07
CA GLN A 170 10.55 -27.64 2.04
C GLN A 170 11.31 -28.87 2.55
N GLY A 171 11.76 -28.88 3.81
CA GLY A 171 12.39 -30.02 4.47
C GLY A 171 11.46 -30.70 5.47
N ASP A 172 11.12 -29.96 6.54
CA ASP A 172 10.20 -30.45 7.60
C ASP A 172 8.74 -30.23 7.23
N ALA A 173 8.42 -29.19 6.48
CA ALA A 173 7.07 -28.83 6.05
C ALA A 173 7.09 -28.31 4.59
N VAL A 174 5.96 -28.40 3.89
CA VAL A 174 5.82 -27.87 2.53
C VAL A 174 5.19 -26.50 2.57
N VAL A 175 5.90 -25.47 2.12
CA VAL A 175 5.32 -24.16 1.81
C VAL A 175 4.88 -24.18 0.34
N ASP A 176 3.57 -24.23 0.12
CA ASP A 176 2.98 -24.23 -1.22
C ASP A 176 2.89 -22.80 -1.75
N THR A 177 3.70 -22.49 -2.76
CA THR A 177 3.77 -21.18 -3.41
C THR A 177 3.06 -21.13 -4.77
N SER A 178 2.32 -22.18 -5.12
CA SER A 178 1.62 -22.30 -6.41
C SER A 178 0.28 -21.57 -6.44
N VAL A 179 -0.31 -21.25 -5.28
CA VAL A 179 -1.60 -20.60 -5.16
C VAL A 179 -1.45 -19.09 -5.24
N GLN A 180 -2.18 -18.45 -6.16
CA GLN A 180 -2.19 -16.98 -6.28
C GLN A 180 -2.75 -16.34 -5.02
N PHE A 181 -2.20 -15.18 -4.64
CA PHE A 181 -2.50 -14.49 -3.39
C PHE A 181 -4.01 -14.34 -3.13
N ASN A 182 -4.77 -13.84 -4.09
CA ASN A 182 -6.22 -13.65 -3.99
C ASN A 182 -7.04 -14.95 -4.01
N MET A 183 -6.40 -16.10 -4.24
CA MET A 183 -7.05 -17.41 -4.27
C MET A 183 -6.77 -18.26 -3.01
N MET A 184 -5.88 -17.79 -2.12
CA MET A 184 -5.40 -18.58 -0.98
C MET A 184 -6.53 -19.00 -0.03
N ALA A 185 -7.40 -18.07 0.35
CA ALA A 185 -8.54 -18.36 1.22
C ALA A 185 -9.49 -19.36 0.58
N GLY A 186 -9.80 -19.20 -0.71
CA GLY A 186 -10.64 -20.14 -1.46
C GLY A 186 -10.02 -21.52 -1.60
N ALA A 187 -8.72 -21.61 -1.84
CA ALA A 187 -7.99 -22.88 -1.89
C ALA A 187 -8.02 -23.60 -0.54
N PHE A 188 -7.75 -22.86 0.55
CA PHE A 188 -7.81 -23.41 1.90
C PHE A 188 -9.23 -23.87 2.26
N THR A 189 -10.26 -23.03 2.11
CA THR A 189 -11.65 -23.42 2.40
C THR A 189 -12.14 -24.57 1.50
N GLY A 190 -11.58 -24.68 0.29
CA GLY A 190 -11.80 -25.80 -0.63
C GLY A 190 -11.06 -27.10 -0.27
N GLY A 191 -10.29 -27.12 0.83
CA GLY A 191 -9.64 -28.31 1.36
C GLY A 191 -8.16 -28.48 1.00
N GLN A 192 -7.52 -27.48 0.35
CA GLN A 192 -6.08 -27.52 0.08
C GLN A 192 -5.28 -27.04 1.31
N GLY A 193 -4.10 -27.63 1.51
CA GLY A 193 -3.20 -27.32 2.62
C GLY A 193 -3.78 -27.69 4.00
N ASP A 194 -2.92 -27.80 4.98
CA ASP A 194 -3.28 -27.96 6.40
C ASP A 194 -3.41 -26.58 7.07
N TYR A 195 -2.58 -25.62 6.62
CA TYR A 195 -2.53 -24.24 7.08
C TYR A 195 -2.48 -23.28 5.88
N VAL A 196 -2.77 -22.03 6.16
CA VAL A 196 -2.66 -20.94 5.19
C VAL A 196 -2.27 -19.65 5.93
N THR A 197 -1.51 -18.77 5.28
CA THR A 197 -1.32 -17.39 5.76
C THR A 197 -2.35 -16.49 5.09
N LEU A 198 -3.13 -15.76 5.90
CA LEU A 198 -4.16 -14.85 5.41
C LEU A 198 -4.01 -13.46 6.06
N PHE A 199 -4.36 -12.43 5.29
CA PHE A 199 -4.49 -11.06 5.78
C PHE A 199 -5.91 -10.79 6.24
N GLU A 200 -6.07 -9.76 7.04
CA GLU A 200 -7.38 -9.27 7.47
C GLU A 200 -8.03 -8.35 6.40
N PRO A 201 -9.35 -8.36 6.26
CA PRO A 201 -10.35 -9.05 7.10
C PRO A 201 -10.56 -10.54 6.77
N THR A 202 -9.93 -11.07 5.71
CA THR A 202 -10.17 -12.43 5.19
C THR A 202 -9.87 -13.52 6.23
N ALA A 203 -8.84 -13.35 7.07
CA ALA A 203 -8.53 -14.31 8.14
C ALA A 203 -9.73 -14.43 9.12
N THR A 204 -10.25 -13.30 9.59
CA THR A 204 -11.44 -13.26 10.47
C THR A 204 -12.69 -13.80 9.78
N GLU A 205 -12.88 -13.53 8.48
CA GLU A 205 -14.03 -14.05 7.72
C GLU A 205 -13.99 -15.59 7.62
N VAL A 206 -12.81 -16.17 7.34
CA VAL A 206 -12.60 -17.61 7.29
C VAL A 206 -12.87 -18.24 8.67
N GLU A 207 -12.41 -17.62 9.75
CA GLU A 207 -12.64 -18.09 11.11
C GLU A 207 -14.12 -18.01 11.50
N ARG A 208 -14.79 -16.87 11.26
CA ARG A 208 -16.23 -16.70 11.56
C ARG A 208 -17.12 -17.65 10.76
N ALA A 209 -16.72 -17.97 9.53
CA ALA A 209 -17.41 -18.96 8.71
C ALA A 209 -17.17 -20.41 9.18
N GLY A 210 -16.33 -20.63 10.20
CA GLY A 210 -16.00 -21.96 10.73
C GLY A 210 -15.15 -22.81 9.79
N HIS A 211 -14.40 -22.16 8.88
CA HIS A 211 -13.55 -22.85 7.91
C HIS A 211 -12.08 -22.97 8.35
N GLY A 212 -11.72 -22.29 9.44
CA GLY A 212 -10.39 -22.33 10.02
C GLY A 212 -10.33 -21.54 11.33
N TYR A 213 -9.16 -21.54 11.97
CA TYR A 213 -8.90 -20.86 13.23
C TYR A 213 -7.61 -20.05 13.10
N ILE A 214 -7.63 -18.80 13.52
CA ILE A 214 -6.43 -17.95 13.58
C ILE A 214 -5.57 -18.44 14.77
N LEU A 215 -4.36 -18.91 14.47
CA LEU A 215 -3.48 -19.55 15.44
C LEU A 215 -2.39 -18.62 15.97
N CYS A 216 -1.73 -17.87 15.10
CA CYS A 216 -0.70 -16.92 15.49
C CYS A 216 -0.52 -15.81 14.45
N SER A 217 0.17 -14.73 14.85
CA SER A 217 0.61 -13.66 13.97
C SER A 217 2.01 -13.94 13.42
N ILE A 218 2.19 -13.90 12.13
CA ILE A 218 3.53 -13.99 11.50
C ILE A 218 4.35 -12.74 11.88
N GLY A 219 3.71 -11.59 12.01
CA GLY A 219 4.38 -10.33 12.32
C GLY A 219 4.91 -10.20 13.74
N GLU A 220 4.29 -10.85 14.73
CA GLU A 220 4.84 -10.93 16.09
C GLU A 220 6.13 -11.74 16.09
N GLU A 221 6.16 -12.85 15.39
CA GLU A 221 7.30 -13.77 15.34
C GLU A 221 8.46 -13.24 14.49
N SER A 222 8.17 -12.56 13.37
CA SER A 222 9.21 -12.02 12.48
C SER A 222 9.93 -10.81 13.06
N GLY A 223 9.30 -10.08 13.97
CA GLY A 223 9.77 -8.79 14.44
C GLY A 223 9.58 -7.70 13.36
N GLU A 224 10.31 -6.59 13.52
CA GLU A 224 10.19 -5.43 12.63
C GLU A 224 10.87 -5.68 11.28
N ILE A 225 10.07 -5.66 10.22
CA ILE A 225 10.49 -5.73 8.81
C ILE A 225 9.73 -4.62 8.06
N PRO A 226 10.35 -3.84 7.15
CA PRO A 226 9.62 -2.84 6.36
C PRO A 226 8.74 -3.59 5.36
N TYR A 227 7.47 -3.82 5.76
CA TYR A 227 6.62 -4.77 5.07
C TYR A 227 5.90 -4.17 3.87
N THR A 228 5.33 -2.97 4.02
CA THR A 228 4.83 -2.20 2.87
C THR A 228 5.31 -0.76 2.92
N ALA A 229 5.66 -0.25 1.75
CA ALA A 229 6.12 1.11 1.57
C ALA A 229 5.60 1.70 0.24
N TYR A 230 5.51 3.02 0.20
CA TYR A 230 5.21 3.77 -1.01
C TYR A 230 6.49 4.05 -1.78
N PHE A 231 6.41 3.82 -3.07
CA PHE A 231 7.49 4.08 -4.01
C PHE A 231 6.97 4.66 -5.32
N ALA A 232 7.81 5.41 -5.99
CA ALA A 232 7.57 5.92 -7.34
C ALA A 232 8.83 5.82 -8.18
N ALA A 233 8.70 5.90 -9.50
CA ALA A 233 9.87 6.02 -10.38
C ALA A 233 10.67 7.29 -10.05
N ARG A 234 11.99 7.24 -10.06
CA ARG A 234 12.84 8.41 -9.79
C ARG A 234 12.47 9.61 -10.67
N SER A 235 12.24 9.36 -11.95
CA SER A 235 11.84 10.40 -12.90
C SER A 235 10.51 11.07 -12.53
N TYR A 236 9.54 10.32 -11.97
CA TYR A 236 8.29 10.88 -11.49
C TYR A 236 8.51 11.75 -10.23
N MET A 237 9.31 11.28 -9.28
CA MET A 237 9.62 12.03 -8.06
C MET A 237 10.34 13.35 -8.38
N ASP A 238 11.28 13.32 -9.32
CA ASP A 238 12.04 14.50 -9.75
C ASP A 238 11.16 15.51 -10.51
N ALA A 239 10.15 15.02 -11.25
CA ALA A 239 9.23 15.87 -12.00
C ALA A 239 8.07 16.43 -11.14
N HIS A 240 7.70 15.75 -10.04
CA HIS A 240 6.55 16.06 -9.20
C HIS A 240 6.89 16.02 -7.70
N PRO A 241 7.95 16.69 -7.24
CA PRO A 241 8.38 16.63 -5.84
C PRO A 241 7.31 17.16 -4.86
N GLU A 242 6.46 18.09 -5.30
CA GLU A 242 5.33 18.61 -4.53
C GLU A 242 4.24 17.56 -4.31
N VAL A 243 3.95 16.72 -5.29
CA VAL A 243 2.99 15.61 -5.17
C VAL A 243 3.51 14.56 -4.17
N ILE A 244 4.78 14.19 -4.28
CA ILE A 244 5.42 13.24 -3.36
C ILE A 244 5.44 13.79 -1.93
N GLN A 245 5.73 15.09 -1.76
CA GLN A 245 5.71 15.71 -0.44
C GLN A 245 4.29 15.75 0.14
N GLY A 246 3.29 16.20 -0.63
CA GLY A 246 1.90 16.22 -0.19
C GLY A 246 1.40 14.81 0.17
N PHE A 247 1.78 13.80 -0.62
CA PHE A 247 1.44 12.41 -0.32
C PHE A 247 2.08 11.95 1.01
N ALA A 248 3.36 12.24 1.23
CA ALA A 248 4.06 11.90 2.48
C ALA A 248 3.46 12.63 3.69
N ASN A 249 3.05 13.91 3.54
CA ASN A 249 2.36 14.68 4.57
C ASN A 249 1.04 14.02 4.97
N ALA A 250 0.21 13.64 3.98
CA ALA A 250 -1.08 13.00 4.22
C ALA A 250 -0.93 11.66 4.96
N ILE A 251 0.04 10.84 4.57
CA ILE A 251 0.33 9.56 5.23
C ILE A 251 0.85 9.79 6.66
N ALA A 252 1.76 10.73 6.89
CA ALA A 252 2.26 11.06 8.23
C ALA A 252 1.13 11.47 9.18
N ARG A 253 0.22 12.34 8.70
CA ARG A 253 -0.99 12.74 9.46
C ARG A 253 -1.89 11.55 9.79
N ALA A 254 -2.10 10.66 8.84
CA ALA A 254 -2.93 9.48 9.05
C ALA A 254 -2.31 8.48 10.04
N GLN A 255 -1.01 8.27 9.98
CA GLN A 255 -0.29 7.44 10.95
C GLN A 255 -0.41 8.01 12.36
N GLN A 256 -0.22 9.32 12.53
CA GLN A 256 -0.40 9.99 13.80
C GLN A 256 -1.86 9.93 14.27
N TRP A 257 -2.81 10.15 13.36
CA TRP A 257 -4.25 10.07 13.66
C TRP A 257 -4.62 8.70 14.23
N ILE A 258 -4.13 7.60 13.65
CA ILE A 258 -4.38 6.23 14.15
C ILE A 258 -3.82 6.05 15.58
N VAL A 259 -2.66 6.63 15.89
CA VAL A 259 -2.09 6.57 17.26
C VAL A 259 -2.99 7.26 18.28
N GLU A 260 -3.66 8.34 17.89
CA GLU A 260 -4.48 9.19 18.77
C GLU A 260 -5.93 8.72 18.91
N HIS A 261 -6.40 7.77 18.06
CA HIS A 261 -7.80 7.34 18.02
C HIS A 261 -7.96 5.88 18.43
N THR A 262 -9.17 5.56 18.92
CA THR A 262 -9.56 4.20 19.31
C THR A 262 -9.73 3.30 18.08
N ASP A 263 -9.70 1.99 18.28
CA ASP A 263 -9.90 1.01 17.21
C ASP A 263 -11.27 1.19 16.53
N ARG A 264 -12.29 1.53 17.30
CA ARG A 264 -13.64 1.82 16.77
C ARG A 264 -13.68 3.09 15.91
N GLU A 265 -12.98 4.14 16.29
CA GLU A 265 -12.90 5.36 15.49
C GLU A 265 -12.13 5.11 14.19
N VAL A 266 -11.06 4.32 14.24
CA VAL A 266 -10.33 3.90 13.03
C VAL A 266 -11.24 3.06 12.14
N ALA A 267 -11.94 2.07 12.68
CA ALA A 267 -12.90 1.24 11.95
C ALA A 267 -14.00 2.09 11.29
N GLN A 268 -14.53 3.08 12.00
CA GLN A 268 -15.53 4.03 11.46
C GLN A 268 -14.98 4.88 10.32
N ALA A 269 -13.71 5.29 10.41
CA ALA A 269 -13.09 6.11 9.39
C ALA A 269 -12.87 5.34 8.07
N ILE A 270 -12.68 4.02 8.14
CA ILE A 270 -12.38 3.20 6.95
C ILE A 270 -13.54 2.34 6.45
N ILE A 271 -14.72 2.38 7.11
CA ILE A 271 -15.84 1.47 6.83
C ILE A 271 -16.32 1.53 5.37
N ASP A 272 -16.29 2.70 4.76
CA ASP A 272 -16.71 2.88 3.35
C ASP A 272 -15.78 2.16 2.36
N GLN A 273 -14.57 1.83 2.78
CA GLN A 273 -13.62 1.03 2.00
C GLN A 273 -13.95 -0.47 2.07
N PHE A 274 -14.71 -0.92 3.08
CA PHE A 274 -15.00 -2.32 3.33
C PHE A 274 -16.52 -2.57 3.42
N PRO A 275 -17.29 -2.35 2.32
CA PRO A 275 -18.75 -2.39 2.35
C PRO A 275 -19.33 -3.77 2.71
N ASP A 276 -18.57 -4.83 2.55
CA ASP A 276 -18.98 -6.21 2.86
C ASP A 276 -18.61 -6.63 4.29
N THR A 277 -17.91 -5.78 5.07
CA THR A 277 -17.44 -6.08 6.42
C THR A 277 -18.14 -5.19 7.44
N ASP A 278 -18.72 -5.78 8.48
CA ASP A 278 -19.39 -5.03 9.55
C ASP A 278 -18.40 -4.26 10.45
N LEU A 279 -18.92 -3.20 11.10
CA LEU A 279 -18.09 -2.31 11.93
C LEU A 279 -17.42 -3.04 13.10
N ASP A 280 -18.09 -4.00 13.73
CA ASP A 280 -17.53 -4.74 14.87
C ASP A 280 -16.40 -5.67 14.42
N THR A 281 -16.47 -6.18 13.18
CA THR A 281 -15.38 -6.92 12.54
C THR A 281 -14.19 -6.00 12.28
N LEU A 282 -14.43 -4.83 11.68
CA LEU A 282 -13.36 -3.85 11.40
C LEU A 282 -12.69 -3.36 12.68
N GLU A 283 -13.44 -3.13 13.76
CA GLU A 283 -12.89 -2.77 15.07
C GLU A 283 -11.98 -3.87 15.62
N ALA A 284 -12.43 -5.13 15.59
CA ALA A 284 -11.65 -6.26 16.07
C ALA A 284 -10.36 -6.47 15.26
N VAL A 285 -10.43 -6.31 13.93
CA VAL A 285 -9.28 -6.40 13.03
C VAL A 285 -8.31 -5.24 13.26
N THR A 286 -8.80 -4.02 13.45
CA THR A 286 -7.99 -2.85 13.78
C THR A 286 -7.24 -3.06 15.10
N ALA A 287 -7.95 -3.53 16.14
CA ALA A 287 -7.36 -3.85 17.44
C ALA A 287 -6.23 -4.91 17.31
N ARG A 288 -6.43 -5.94 16.48
CA ARG A 288 -5.42 -6.98 16.21
C ARG A 288 -4.18 -6.42 15.54
N HIS A 289 -4.32 -5.58 14.51
CA HIS A 289 -3.17 -4.92 13.88
C HIS A 289 -2.44 -3.97 14.83
N ARG A 290 -3.16 -3.26 15.70
CA ARG A 290 -2.54 -2.42 16.73
C ARG A 290 -1.80 -3.27 17.76
N GLN A 291 -2.36 -4.40 18.20
CA GLN A 291 -1.75 -5.30 19.15
C GLN A 291 -0.40 -5.84 18.66
N ILE A 292 -0.32 -6.22 17.39
CA ILE A 292 0.94 -6.69 16.79
C ILE A 292 1.87 -5.54 16.37
N ASP A 293 1.52 -4.29 16.66
CA ASP A 293 2.30 -3.10 16.29
C ASP A 293 2.62 -3.05 14.78
N ALA A 294 1.61 -3.33 13.95
CA ALA A 294 1.76 -3.49 12.51
C ALA A 294 2.11 -2.18 11.78
N TRP A 295 1.58 -1.06 12.25
CA TRP A 295 1.70 0.23 11.58
C TRP A 295 2.90 1.03 12.05
N ASN A 296 3.55 1.71 11.11
CA ASN A 296 4.56 2.70 11.46
C ASN A 296 3.90 3.94 12.06
N ALA A 297 4.50 4.51 13.09
CA ALA A 297 4.04 5.77 13.69
C ALA A 297 4.50 7.00 12.90
N ALA A 298 5.45 6.84 11.99
CA ALA A 298 5.99 7.86 11.11
C ALA A 298 6.43 7.21 9.79
N PRO A 299 6.36 7.92 8.65
CA PRO A 299 6.58 7.29 7.33
C PRO A 299 8.05 7.02 6.99
N MET A 300 8.96 7.22 7.91
CA MET A 300 10.40 6.99 7.69
C MET A 300 10.76 5.51 7.76
N MET A 301 11.61 5.05 6.85
CA MET A 301 12.20 3.72 6.88
C MET A 301 13.54 3.72 7.61
N ALA A 302 13.72 2.81 8.57
CA ALA A 302 15.00 2.64 9.23
C ALA A 302 15.94 1.77 8.38
N ARG A 303 17.24 2.15 8.31
CA ARG A 303 18.28 1.35 7.63
C ARG A 303 18.35 -0.08 8.15
N SER A 304 18.28 -0.25 9.47
CA SER A 304 18.31 -1.59 10.10
C SER A 304 17.10 -2.46 9.75
N ALA A 305 15.95 -1.85 9.45
CA ALA A 305 14.76 -2.58 9.00
C ALA A 305 14.95 -3.10 7.56
N LEU A 306 15.51 -2.29 6.65
CA LEU A 306 15.85 -2.73 5.31
C LEU A 306 16.89 -3.86 5.32
N GLU A 307 17.94 -3.73 6.12
CA GLU A 307 18.98 -4.77 6.29
C GLU A 307 18.39 -6.10 6.81
N ARG A 308 17.35 -6.03 7.65
CA ARG A 308 16.62 -7.23 8.08
C ARG A 308 15.82 -7.84 6.94
N LEU A 309 15.13 -7.04 6.12
CA LEU A 309 14.43 -7.54 4.93
C LEU A 309 15.41 -8.25 3.97
N GLU A 310 16.54 -7.63 3.69
CA GLU A 310 17.58 -8.23 2.83
C GLU A 310 18.16 -9.52 3.44
N THR A 311 18.20 -9.62 4.78
CA THR A 311 18.56 -10.86 5.48
C THR A 311 17.50 -11.93 5.23
N VAL A 312 16.21 -11.60 5.40
CA VAL A 312 15.07 -12.52 5.13
C VAL A 312 15.12 -13.01 3.68
N MET A 313 15.32 -12.10 2.71
CA MET A 313 15.46 -12.44 1.29
C MET A 313 16.66 -13.37 1.03
N THR A 314 17.77 -13.15 1.75
CA THR A 314 18.98 -13.97 1.62
C THR A 314 18.77 -15.37 2.19
N GLU A 315 18.12 -15.50 3.33
CA GLU A 315 17.78 -16.79 3.94
C GLU A 315 16.75 -17.58 3.12
N ALA A 316 15.85 -16.88 2.41
CA ALA A 316 14.93 -17.50 1.46
C ALA A 316 15.62 -17.93 0.15
N GLY A 317 16.89 -17.55 -0.07
CA GLY A 317 17.63 -17.86 -1.28
C GLY A 317 17.28 -16.97 -2.49
N GLU A 318 16.51 -15.90 -2.27
CA GLU A 318 16.09 -14.97 -3.32
C GLU A 318 17.10 -13.83 -3.56
N LEU A 319 18.01 -13.61 -2.63
CA LEU A 319 19.06 -12.59 -2.69
C LEU A 319 20.39 -13.13 -2.18
N THR A 320 21.47 -12.70 -2.76
CA THR A 320 22.82 -12.91 -2.18
C THR A 320 23.30 -11.62 -1.53
N LYS A 321 24.23 -11.71 -0.56
CA LYS A 321 24.81 -10.52 0.11
C LYS A 321 25.42 -9.51 -0.88
N ALA A 322 25.94 -10.00 -2.02
CA ALA A 322 26.52 -9.15 -3.06
C ALA A 322 25.46 -8.36 -3.86
N GLN A 323 24.21 -8.74 -3.76
CA GLN A 323 23.06 -8.08 -4.43
C GLN A 323 22.30 -7.13 -3.50
N TRP A 324 22.73 -6.99 -2.24
CA TRP A 324 22.15 -6.02 -1.33
C TRP A 324 22.25 -4.62 -1.92
N VAL A 325 21.18 -3.85 -1.78
CA VAL A 325 21.11 -2.50 -2.34
C VAL A 325 21.50 -1.48 -1.27
N ASP A 326 22.29 -0.49 -1.65
CA ASP A 326 22.58 0.62 -0.74
C ASP A 326 21.29 1.33 -0.34
N PHE A 327 21.13 1.58 0.95
CA PHE A 327 19.94 2.21 1.51
C PHE A 327 19.64 3.56 0.84
N ASP A 328 20.67 4.40 0.67
CA ASP A 328 20.48 5.76 0.15
C ASP A 328 20.22 5.78 -1.38
N ALA A 329 20.46 4.64 -2.06
CA ALA A 329 20.06 4.45 -3.45
C ALA A 329 18.58 4.00 -3.57
N LEU A 330 18.06 3.30 -2.56
CA LEU A 330 16.73 2.70 -2.56
C LEU A 330 15.68 3.57 -1.85
N VAL A 331 16.08 4.32 -0.80
CA VAL A 331 15.18 5.04 0.12
C VAL A 331 15.53 6.51 0.15
N ASP A 332 14.53 7.36 -0.04
CA ASP A 332 14.61 8.80 0.14
C ASP A 332 13.68 9.24 1.27
N ASN A 333 14.20 9.25 2.50
CA ASN A 333 13.45 9.66 3.68
C ASN A 333 13.22 11.18 3.77
N SER A 334 13.78 12.00 2.87
CA SER A 334 13.72 13.46 2.98
C SER A 334 12.28 14.00 2.97
N PHE A 335 11.37 13.35 2.23
CA PHE A 335 9.94 13.69 2.19
C PHE A 335 9.24 13.33 3.52
N ALA A 336 9.53 12.17 4.07
CA ALA A 336 9.00 11.72 5.35
C ALA A 336 9.51 12.60 6.52
N GLU A 337 10.79 12.96 6.51
CA GLU A 337 11.40 13.86 7.51
C GLU A 337 10.71 15.24 7.50
N LYS A 338 10.54 15.84 6.32
CA LYS A 338 9.83 17.13 6.17
C LYS A 338 8.37 17.04 6.61
N ALA A 339 7.67 15.91 6.29
CA ALA A 339 6.31 15.69 6.75
C ALA A 339 6.22 15.69 8.28
N MET A 340 7.13 15.00 8.97
CA MET A 340 7.20 14.99 10.43
C MET A 340 7.61 16.32 11.05
N GLU A 341 8.41 17.12 10.35
CA GLU A 341 8.78 18.48 10.79
C GLU A 341 7.60 19.45 10.72
N SER A 342 6.76 19.33 9.70
CA SER A 342 5.58 20.19 9.51
C SER A 342 4.46 19.95 10.54
N MET A 343 4.51 18.81 11.25
CA MET A 343 3.53 18.43 12.29
C MET A 343 3.91 18.88 13.71
N LYS A 344 5.12 19.44 13.89
CA LYS A 344 5.62 19.94 15.19
C LYS A 344 5.12 21.36 15.44
#